data_4ed5bca6ddab77a4aafcfff1e75f5764
#
_entry.id   4ed5bca6ddab77a4aafcfff1e75f5764
#
_cell.length_a   1.000
_cell.length_b   1.000
_cell.length_c   1.000
_cell.angle_alpha   90.00
_cell.angle_beta   90.00
_cell.angle_gamma   90.00
#
_symmetry.space_group_name_H-M   'P 1'
#
loop_
_entity.id
_entity.type
_entity.pdbx_description
1 polymer ?
#
loop_
_entity_poly.entity_id
_entity_poly.type
_entity_poly.pdbx_seq_one_letter_code
_entity_poly.pdbx_strand_id
1 'polypeptide(L)'
;MKKIVLLITIVFFGFNTNAQESVKWLSFEKAIEMNKKNPKPILIDVYTDWCGYCKKMDLNTYANKTIFDFINKNFYAVKLDGEEKKDIIFKEYTFKFQKEGRRGYHQLPATLMDGKLSYPTTIFLSEKEELLDRIPGYLDTKIMEKVLAYFSNKAYKTKKWEQFDKEFKSKL
;
A
#
# COMPACT_ATOMS: atom_id res chain seq x y z
N MET A 1 -5.08 -47.73 52.42
CA MET A 1 -5.74 -46.64 51.69
C MET A 1 -4.74 -46.08 50.67
N LYS A 2 -4.81 -46.48 49.41
CA LYS A 2 -3.88 -46.07 48.32
C LYS A 2 -4.42 -44.79 47.67
N LYS A 3 -3.70 -43.67 47.81
CA LYS A 3 -4.02 -42.42 47.15
C LYS A 3 -3.49 -42.47 45.69
N ILE A 4 -4.43 -42.49 44.74
CA ILE A 4 -4.14 -42.42 43.30
C ILE A 4 -3.95 -40.92 43.00
N VAL A 5 -2.71 -40.50 42.65
CA VAL A 5 -2.40 -39.17 42.15
C VAL A 5 -2.57 -39.23 40.66
N LEU A 6 -3.64 -38.56 40.16
CA LEU A 6 -3.93 -38.44 38.72
C LEU A 6 -3.09 -37.28 38.17
N LEU A 7 -2.04 -37.58 37.42
CA LEU A 7 -1.22 -36.60 36.70
C LEU A 7 -1.94 -36.21 35.41
N ILE A 8 -2.55 -35.03 35.40
CA ILE A 8 -3.15 -34.44 34.20
C ILE A 8 -2.03 -33.75 33.39
N THR A 9 -1.56 -34.42 32.36
CA THR A 9 -0.64 -33.85 31.37
C THR A 9 -1.44 -32.95 30.43
N ILE A 10 -1.34 -31.63 30.66
CA ILE A 10 -1.89 -30.61 29.74
C ILE A 10 -0.97 -30.56 28.52
N VAL A 11 -1.38 -31.18 27.42
CA VAL A 11 -0.72 -31.05 26.11
C VAL A 11 -1.09 -29.67 25.53
N PHE A 12 -0.17 -28.71 25.65
CA PHE A 12 -0.27 -27.44 24.96
C PHE A 12 -0.13 -27.66 23.45
N PHE A 13 -1.24 -27.85 22.75
CA PHE A 13 -1.26 -27.73 21.29
C PHE A 13 -1.01 -26.25 20.94
N GLY A 14 0.24 -25.93 20.61
CA GLY A 14 0.58 -24.62 20.04
C GLY A 14 -0.11 -24.48 18.68
N PHE A 15 -1.20 -23.74 18.64
CA PHE A 15 -1.78 -23.28 17.37
C PHE A 15 -0.78 -22.31 16.73
N ASN A 16 0.06 -22.82 15.83
CA ASN A 16 0.77 -21.97 14.87
C ASN A 16 -0.28 -21.37 13.93
N THR A 17 -0.83 -20.22 14.30
CA THR A 17 -1.59 -19.39 13.35
C THR A 17 -0.58 -18.86 12.34
N ASN A 18 -0.47 -19.51 11.20
CA ASN A 18 0.16 -18.91 10.03
C ASN A 18 -0.68 -17.67 9.67
N ALA A 19 -0.32 -16.50 10.20
CA ALA A 19 -0.87 -15.25 9.71
C ALA A 19 -0.54 -15.19 8.22
N GLN A 20 -1.55 -15.14 7.37
CA GLN A 20 -1.37 -15.03 5.93
C GLN A 20 -0.53 -13.78 5.67
N GLU A 21 0.69 -13.99 5.18
CA GLU A 21 1.58 -12.90 4.84
C GLU A 21 0.97 -12.08 3.69
N SER A 22 0.90 -10.77 3.85
CA SER A 22 0.29 -9.84 2.89
C SER A 22 0.92 -8.46 3.03
N VAL A 23 0.55 -7.52 2.17
CA VAL A 23 0.90 -6.11 2.35
C VAL A 23 0.30 -5.60 3.67
N LYS A 24 1.14 -4.97 4.50
CA LYS A 24 0.74 -4.34 5.76
C LYS A 24 0.15 -2.96 5.48
N TRP A 25 -1.10 -2.95 5.03
CA TRP A 25 -1.81 -1.72 4.72
C TRP A 25 -2.04 -0.84 5.95
N LEU A 26 -1.76 0.43 5.80
CA LEU A 26 -1.94 1.46 6.82
C LEU A 26 -3.03 2.45 6.37
N SER A 27 -3.65 3.16 7.33
CA SER A 27 -4.34 4.39 7.00
C SER A 27 -3.34 5.47 6.59
N PHE A 28 -3.80 6.48 5.86
CA PHE A 28 -2.94 7.57 5.43
C PHE A 28 -2.30 8.29 6.63
N GLU A 29 -3.09 8.61 7.65
CA GLU A 29 -2.62 9.31 8.85
C GLU A 29 -1.59 8.49 9.61
N LYS A 30 -1.79 7.14 9.67
CA LYS A 30 -0.84 6.25 10.35
C LYS A 30 0.49 6.19 9.62
N ALA A 31 0.47 6.16 8.29
CA ALA A 31 1.70 6.19 7.49
C ALA A 31 2.47 7.50 7.70
N ILE A 32 1.78 8.65 7.72
CA ILE A 32 2.38 9.97 7.99
C ILE A 32 2.96 10.04 9.42
N GLU A 33 2.23 9.53 10.44
CA GLU A 33 2.74 9.46 11.81
C GLU A 33 4.04 8.65 11.91
N MET A 34 4.05 7.48 11.26
CA MET A 34 5.23 6.60 11.25
C MET A 34 6.39 7.23 10.49
N ASN A 35 6.09 7.92 9.37
CA ASN A 35 7.10 8.59 8.55
C ASN A 35 7.84 9.70 9.31
N LYS A 36 7.14 10.46 10.15
CA LYS A 36 7.76 11.50 11.01
C LYS A 36 8.79 10.91 11.99
N LYS A 37 8.59 9.67 12.48
CA LYS A 37 9.48 9.00 13.42
C LYS A 37 10.63 8.27 12.73
N ASN A 38 10.35 7.64 11.61
CA ASN A 38 11.30 6.87 10.83
C ASN A 38 11.02 7.11 9.33
N PRO A 39 11.70 8.07 8.70
CA PRO A 39 11.43 8.46 7.31
C PRO A 39 11.63 7.29 6.33
N LYS A 40 10.57 6.99 5.56
CA LYS A 40 10.54 5.96 4.53
C LYS A 40 9.60 6.41 3.40
N PRO A 41 9.86 6.10 2.13
CA PRO A 41 8.92 6.42 1.06
C PRO A 41 7.55 5.78 1.31
N ILE A 42 6.50 6.45 0.84
CA ILE A 42 5.12 6.00 1.01
C ILE A 42 4.58 5.56 -0.35
N LEU A 43 4.02 4.35 -0.38
CA LEU A 43 3.24 3.82 -1.51
C LEU A 43 1.77 3.96 -1.15
N ILE A 44 0.98 4.58 -2.02
CA ILE A 44 -0.46 4.72 -1.84
C ILE A 44 -1.17 4.02 -3.00
N ASP A 45 -2.00 3.04 -2.68
CA ASP A 45 -2.94 2.44 -3.63
C ASP A 45 -4.30 3.12 -3.46
N VAL A 46 -4.69 3.92 -4.47
CA VAL A 46 -5.99 4.59 -4.49
C VAL A 46 -6.99 3.69 -5.18
N TYR A 47 -8.04 3.33 -4.46
CA TYR A 47 -9.07 2.39 -4.90
C TYR A 47 -10.48 2.91 -4.64
N THR A 48 -11.48 2.16 -5.08
CA THR A 48 -12.87 2.26 -4.65
C THR A 48 -13.49 0.86 -4.55
N ASP A 49 -14.53 0.69 -3.74
CA ASP A 49 -15.18 -0.61 -3.53
C ASP A 49 -15.77 -1.24 -4.81
N TRP A 50 -16.19 -0.42 -5.75
CA TRP A 50 -16.76 -0.87 -7.03
C TRP A 50 -15.72 -1.13 -8.13
N CYS A 51 -14.45 -0.82 -7.89
CA CYS A 51 -13.37 -0.94 -8.86
C CYS A 51 -12.93 -2.40 -9.08
N GLY A 52 -13.35 -3.01 -10.20
CA GLY A 52 -12.99 -4.39 -10.53
C GLY A 52 -11.49 -4.61 -10.73
N TYR A 53 -10.79 -3.65 -11.37
CA TYR A 53 -9.34 -3.73 -11.54
C TYR A 53 -8.56 -3.57 -10.24
N CYS A 54 -9.09 -2.81 -9.26
CA CYS A 54 -8.49 -2.73 -7.92
C CYS A 54 -8.53 -4.10 -7.24
N LYS A 55 -9.69 -4.76 -7.24
CA LYS A 55 -9.84 -6.13 -6.71
C LYS A 55 -8.92 -7.14 -7.41
N LYS A 56 -8.77 -7.02 -8.74
CA LYS A 56 -7.84 -7.85 -9.50
C LYS A 56 -6.39 -7.59 -9.08
N MET A 57 -6.02 -6.35 -8.80
CA MET A 57 -4.68 -5.97 -8.36
C MET A 57 -4.39 -6.49 -6.95
N ASP A 58 -5.37 -6.45 -6.05
CA ASP A 58 -5.27 -7.04 -4.72
C ASP A 58 -4.98 -8.54 -4.78
N LEU A 59 -5.73 -9.27 -5.62
CA LEU A 59 -5.62 -10.74 -5.72
C LEU A 59 -4.37 -11.22 -6.46
N ASN A 60 -3.94 -10.51 -7.49
CA ASN A 60 -2.88 -11.00 -8.38
C ASN A 60 -1.53 -10.31 -8.17
N THR A 61 -1.52 -9.03 -7.80
CA THR A 61 -0.28 -8.27 -7.65
C THR A 61 0.13 -8.16 -6.20
N TYR A 62 -0.73 -7.61 -5.35
CA TYR A 62 -0.42 -7.42 -3.94
C TYR A 62 -0.39 -8.71 -3.12
N ALA A 63 -1.05 -9.78 -3.58
CA ALA A 63 -0.96 -11.11 -2.97
C ALA A 63 0.32 -11.89 -3.35
N ASN A 64 1.10 -11.41 -4.31
CA ASN A 64 2.36 -12.05 -4.69
C ASN A 64 3.42 -11.86 -3.60
N LYS A 65 4.05 -12.96 -3.16
CA LYS A 65 5.00 -12.95 -2.04
C LYS A 65 6.17 -11.99 -2.26
N THR A 66 6.77 -12.00 -3.43
CA THR A 66 7.91 -11.11 -3.75
C THR A 66 7.49 -9.65 -3.68
N ILE A 67 6.27 -9.33 -4.15
CA ILE A 67 5.74 -7.96 -4.14
C ILE A 67 5.44 -7.50 -2.73
N PHE A 68 4.68 -8.27 -1.93
CA PHE A 68 4.32 -7.78 -0.60
C PHE A 68 5.52 -7.73 0.35
N ASP A 69 6.47 -8.66 0.26
CA ASP A 69 7.71 -8.59 1.05
C ASP A 69 8.51 -7.34 0.71
N PHE A 70 8.63 -7.03 -0.59
CA PHE A 70 9.33 -5.85 -1.04
C PHE A 70 8.67 -4.57 -0.55
N ILE A 71 7.34 -4.47 -0.66
CA ILE A 71 6.56 -3.32 -0.18
C ILE A 71 6.75 -3.15 1.32
N ASN A 72 6.51 -4.20 2.11
CA ASN A 72 6.60 -4.16 3.58
C ASN A 72 8.00 -3.75 4.08
N LYS A 73 9.04 -4.14 3.36
CA LYS A 73 10.42 -3.79 3.70
C LYS A 73 10.73 -2.33 3.40
N ASN A 74 10.31 -1.82 2.25
CA ASN A 74 10.84 -0.59 1.67
C ASN A 74 9.89 0.61 1.75
N PHE A 75 8.60 0.40 1.98
CA PHE A 75 7.58 1.45 1.97
C PHE A 75 6.70 1.44 3.22
N TYR A 76 6.07 2.56 3.50
CA TYR A 76 4.81 2.58 4.23
C TYR A 76 3.69 2.46 3.19
N ALA A 77 2.95 1.36 3.24
CA ALA A 77 1.90 1.07 2.28
C ALA A 77 0.56 1.59 2.78
N VAL A 78 -0.09 2.42 2.00
CA VAL A 78 -1.40 3.02 2.31
C VAL A 78 -2.44 2.51 1.34
N LYS A 79 -3.57 2.04 1.86
CA LYS A 79 -4.79 1.76 1.08
C LYS A 79 -5.73 2.95 1.26
N LEU A 80 -5.96 3.73 0.20
CA LEU A 80 -6.71 4.99 0.26
C LEU A 80 -7.98 4.90 -0.59
N ASP A 81 -9.14 4.93 0.07
CA ASP A 81 -10.43 4.93 -0.63
C ASP A 81 -10.66 6.30 -1.30
N GLY A 82 -10.92 6.27 -2.61
CA GLY A 82 -11.28 7.46 -3.39
C GLY A 82 -12.61 8.08 -2.98
N GLU A 83 -13.49 7.32 -2.29
CA GLU A 83 -14.79 7.75 -1.79
C GLU A 83 -14.84 7.80 -0.24
N GLU A 84 -13.69 7.85 0.48
CA GLU A 84 -13.60 7.95 1.94
C GLU A 84 -14.50 9.08 2.47
N LYS A 85 -15.23 8.78 3.54
CA LYS A 85 -16.17 9.76 4.14
C LYS A 85 -15.57 10.53 5.31
N LYS A 86 -14.55 9.96 5.93
CA LYS A 86 -13.87 10.55 7.08
C LYS A 86 -12.94 11.66 6.62
N ASP A 87 -12.97 12.79 7.30
CA ASP A 87 -12.01 13.87 7.08
C ASP A 87 -10.57 13.37 7.30
N ILE A 88 -9.66 13.71 6.39
CA ILE A 88 -8.23 13.38 6.49
C ILE A 88 -7.44 14.69 6.61
N ILE A 89 -6.62 14.79 7.66
CA ILE A 89 -5.74 15.94 7.85
C ILE A 89 -4.35 15.59 7.29
N PHE A 90 -3.90 16.40 6.35
CA PHE A 90 -2.54 16.27 5.81
C PHE A 90 -1.89 17.65 5.70
N LYS A 91 -0.74 17.79 6.35
CA LYS A 91 -0.10 19.09 6.57
C LYS A 91 -1.07 20.01 7.33
N GLU A 92 -1.39 21.16 6.78
CA GLU A 92 -2.31 22.13 7.39
C GLU A 92 -3.72 22.10 6.82
N TYR A 93 -3.99 21.14 5.91
CA TYR A 93 -5.28 21.05 5.24
C TYR A 93 -6.12 19.90 5.79
N THR A 94 -7.42 20.16 5.96
CA THR A 94 -8.45 19.15 6.20
C THR A 94 -9.13 18.81 4.88
N PHE A 95 -8.84 17.67 4.35
CA PHE A 95 -9.46 17.13 3.13
C PHE A 95 -10.76 16.43 3.49
N LYS A 96 -11.82 16.70 2.73
CA LYS A 96 -13.17 16.24 3.00
C LYS A 96 -13.74 15.46 1.83
N PHE A 97 -14.78 14.69 2.12
CA PHE A 97 -15.60 14.10 1.09
C PHE A 97 -16.42 15.18 0.36
N GLN A 98 -16.46 15.11 -0.97
CA GLN A 98 -17.27 15.95 -1.83
C GLN A 98 -18.34 15.09 -2.50
N LYS A 99 -19.61 15.43 -2.25
CA LYS A 99 -20.72 14.76 -2.93
C LYS A 99 -20.86 15.27 -4.35
N GLU A 100 -20.84 14.38 -5.33
CA GLU A 100 -21.03 14.71 -6.73
C GLU A 100 -22.01 13.71 -7.35
N GLY A 101 -23.18 14.18 -7.75
CA GLY A 101 -24.25 13.34 -8.29
C GLY A 101 -24.67 12.21 -7.32
N ARG A 102 -24.62 10.98 -7.81
CA ARG A 102 -25.01 9.78 -7.02
C ARG A 102 -23.91 9.26 -6.10
N ARG A 103 -22.65 9.66 -6.34
CA ARG A 103 -21.48 9.21 -5.60
C ARG A 103 -20.78 10.40 -4.96
N GLY A 104 -19.55 10.60 -5.27
CA GLY A 104 -18.68 11.66 -4.81
C GLY A 104 -17.25 11.15 -4.74
N TYR A 105 -16.38 11.97 -4.22
CA TYR A 105 -14.96 11.66 -4.09
C TYR A 105 -14.40 12.32 -2.83
N HIS A 106 -13.31 11.78 -2.33
CA HIS A 106 -12.57 12.44 -1.25
C HIS A 106 -11.49 13.36 -1.83
N GLN A 107 -11.37 14.57 -1.29
CA GLN A 107 -10.46 15.62 -1.80
C GLN A 107 -8.99 15.20 -1.79
N LEU A 108 -8.51 14.42 -0.79
CA LEU A 108 -7.11 14.02 -0.72
C LEU A 108 -6.70 13.13 -1.90
N PRO A 109 -7.33 11.96 -2.15
CA PRO A 109 -6.99 11.16 -3.33
C PRO A 109 -7.19 11.94 -4.63
N ALA A 110 -8.23 12.78 -4.74
CA ALA A 110 -8.43 13.62 -5.93
C ALA A 110 -7.25 14.58 -6.16
N THR A 111 -6.77 15.25 -5.10
CA THR A 111 -5.60 16.12 -5.18
C THR A 111 -4.33 15.35 -5.54
N LEU A 112 -4.12 14.19 -4.91
CA LEU A 112 -2.97 13.33 -5.22
C LEU A 112 -3.00 12.83 -6.66
N MET A 113 -4.17 12.61 -7.26
CA MET A 113 -4.37 12.20 -8.65
C MET A 113 -4.47 13.37 -9.65
N ASP A 114 -4.24 14.62 -9.19
CA ASP A 114 -4.33 15.82 -10.04
C ASP A 114 -5.72 16.02 -10.66
N GLY A 115 -6.77 15.70 -9.90
CA GLY A 115 -8.16 15.77 -10.35
C GLY A 115 -8.60 14.70 -11.34
N LYS A 116 -7.69 13.83 -11.82
CA LYS A 116 -7.98 12.76 -12.77
C LYS A 116 -8.38 11.48 -12.04
N LEU A 117 -9.66 11.38 -11.64
CA LEU A 117 -10.16 10.24 -10.87
C LEU A 117 -10.12 8.95 -11.70
N SER A 118 -9.07 8.18 -11.53
CA SER A 118 -8.83 6.89 -12.19
C SER A 118 -8.47 5.83 -11.16
N TYR A 119 -9.12 4.67 -11.22
CA TYR A 119 -8.90 3.59 -10.25
C TYR A 119 -8.58 2.25 -10.93
N PRO A 120 -7.57 1.52 -10.44
CA PRO A 120 -6.62 1.89 -9.39
C PRO A 120 -5.64 2.98 -9.86
N THR A 121 -5.06 3.73 -8.93
CA THR A 121 -3.89 4.57 -9.17
C THR A 121 -2.87 4.33 -8.06
N THR A 122 -1.65 3.96 -8.44
CA THR A 122 -0.54 3.82 -7.49
C THR A 122 0.24 5.13 -7.42
N ILE A 123 0.40 5.68 -6.22
CA ILE A 123 1.07 6.97 -5.98
C ILE A 123 2.29 6.74 -5.09
N PHE A 124 3.38 7.43 -5.39
CA PHE A 124 4.59 7.41 -4.60
C PHE A 124 4.87 8.78 -4.01
N LEU A 125 5.09 8.81 -2.68
CA LEU A 125 5.62 9.99 -2.00
C LEU A 125 7.04 9.69 -1.52
N SER A 126 7.88 10.73 -1.49
CA SER A 126 9.21 10.68 -0.90
C SER A 126 9.14 10.53 0.62
N GLU A 127 10.31 10.31 1.26
CA GLU A 127 10.44 10.33 2.73
C GLU A 127 10.09 11.69 3.34
N LYS A 128 10.04 12.76 2.52
CA LYS A 128 9.62 14.12 2.91
C LYS A 128 8.15 14.39 2.59
N GLU A 129 7.39 13.35 2.23
CA GLU A 129 5.98 13.46 1.86
C GLU A 129 5.75 14.34 0.61
N GLU A 130 6.73 14.42 -0.28
CA GLU A 130 6.64 15.09 -1.57
C GLU A 130 6.16 14.09 -2.62
N LEU A 131 5.28 14.51 -3.50
CA LEU A 131 4.83 13.67 -4.60
C LEU A 131 5.99 13.36 -5.55
N LEU A 132 6.25 12.08 -5.77
CA LEU A 132 7.24 11.61 -6.73
C LEU A 132 6.59 11.28 -8.07
N ASP A 133 5.53 10.48 -8.05
CA ASP A 133 4.80 10.10 -9.25
C ASP A 133 3.41 9.53 -8.93
N ARG A 134 2.59 9.43 -9.96
CA ARG A 134 1.26 8.80 -9.97
C ARG A 134 1.12 7.93 -11.21
N ILE A 135 0.80 6.67 -11.02
CA ILE A 135 0.72 5.66 -12.07
C ILE A 135 -0.72 5.14 -12.13
N PRO A 136 -1.55 5.64 -13.05
CA PRO A 136 -2.92 5.19 -13.19
C PRO A 136 -2.99 3.81 -13.85
N GLY A 137 -3.99 3.02 -13.44
CA GLY A 137 -4.32 1.74 -14.03
C GLY A 137 -3.74 0.53 -13.30
N TYR A 138 -4.13 -0.64 -13.78
CA TYR A 138 -3.72 -1.93 -13.24
C TYR A 138 -2.23 -2.20 -13.52
N LEU A 139 -1.48 -2.50 -12.47
CA LEU A 139 -0.09 -2.94 -12.57
C LEU A 139 -0.03 -4.44 -12.25
N ASP A 140 0.43 -5.25 -13.19
CA ASP A 140 0.73 -6.65 -12.92
C ASP A 140 2.01 -6.80 -12.06
N THR A 141 2.33 -8.02 -11.63
CA THR A 141 3.49 -8.28 -10.77
C THR A 141 4.81 -7.82 -11.40
N LYS A 142 4.97 -8.00 -12.72
CA LYS A 142 6.23 -7.64 -13.41
C LYS A 142 6.42 -6.13 -13.49
N ILE A 143 5.36 -5.41 -13.82
CA ILE A 143 5.40 -3.94 -13.85
C ILE A 143 5.55 -3.38 -12.44
N MET A 144 4.80 -3.92 -11.46
CA MET A 144 4.89 -3.50 -10.08
C MET A 144 6.30 -3.69 -9.51
N GLU A 145 6.96 -4.82 -9.77
CA GLU A 145 8.33 -5.08 -9.32
C GLU A 145 9.29 -3.99 -9.79
N LYS A 146 9.24 -3.64 -11.08
CA LYS A 146 10.09 -2.60 -11.66
C LYS A 146 9.82 -1.24 -11.03
N VAL A 147 8.55 -0.87 -10.92
CA VAL A 147 8.12 0.41 -10.34
C VAL A 147 8.57 0.53 -8.89
N LEU A 148 8.36 -0.51 -8.08
CA LEU A 148 8.84 -0.55 -6.70
C LEU A 148 10.35 -0.38 -6.60
N ALA A 149 11.12 -1.06 -7.45
CA ALA A 149 12.57 -0.95 -7.48
C ALA A 149 13.03 0.46 -7.91
N TYR A 150 12.36 1.08 -8.87
CA TYR A 150 12.67 2.42 -9.36
C TYR A 150 12.57 3.47 -8.26
N PHE A 151 11.49 3.42 -7.46
CA PHE A 151 11.28 4.40 -6.38
C PHE A 151 12.08 4.08 -5.11
N SER A 152 12.14 2.80 -4.68
CA SER A 152 12.87 2.43 -3.46
C SER A 152 14.37 2.66 -3.56
N ASN A 153 14.97 2.37 -4.72
CA ASN A 153 16.39 2.59 -4.98
C ASN A 153 16.72 4.04 -5.38
N LYS A 154 15.71 4.92 -5.41
CA LYS A 154 15.83 6.32 -5.82
C LYS A 154 16.41 6.49 -7.23
N ALA A 155 16.22 5.48 -8.09
CA ALA A 155 16.71 5.51 -9.46
C ALA A 155 16.14 6.69 -10.27
N TYR A 156 14.92 7.14 -9.92
CA TYR A 156 14.29 8.34 -10.48
C TYR A 156 15.14 9.63 -10.36
N LYS A 157 16.11 9.67 -9.45
CA LYS A 157 17.00 10.83 -9.30
C LYS A 157 18.09 10.89 -10.38
N THR A 158 18.43 9.77 -10.99
CA THR A 158 19.60 9.64 -11.89
C THR A 158 19.27 9.07 -13.26
N LYS A 159 18.12 8.40 -13.40
CA LYS A 159 17.71 7.72 -14.63
C LYS A 159 16.25 8.04 -14.96
N LYS A 160 15.96 8.24 -16.24
CA LYS A 160 14.58 8.21 -16.74
C LYS A 160 14.01 6.79 -16.70
N TRP A 161 12.69 6.69 -16.63
CA TRP A 161 12.00 5.38 -16.58
C TRP A 161 12.39 4.45 -17.73
N GLU A 162 12.43 4.97 -18.96
CA GLU A 162 12.72 4.18 -20.16
C GLU A 162 14.12 3.56 -20.13
N GLN A 163 15.10 4.25 -19.53
CA GLN A 163 16.44 3.72 -19.34
C GLN A 163 16.45 2.65 -18.25
N PHE A 164 15.82 2.95 -17.12
CA PHE A 164 15.74 2.01 -16.00
C PHE A 164 15.03 0.71 -16.40
N ASP A 165 13.90 0.80 -17.11
CA ASP A 165 13.11 -0.36 -17.56
C ASP A 165 13.92 -1.31 -18.45
N LYS A 166 14.77 -0.78 -19.36
CA LYS A 166 15.65 -1.57 -20.23
C LYS A 166 16.75 -2.30 -19.46
N GLU A 167 17.26 -1.69 -18.40
CA GLU A 167 18.38 -2.22 -17.60
C GLU A 167 17.91 -3.13 -16.46
N PHE A 168 16.62 -3.07 -16.11
CA PHE A 168 16.08 -3.78 -14.95
C PHE A 168 16.13 -5.30 -15.15
N LYS A 169 16.66 -6.00 -14.16
CA LYS A 169 16.63 -7.46 -14.09
C LYS A 169 15.64 -7.90 -13.03
N SER A 170 14.57 -8.56 -13.46
CA SER A 170 13.54 -9.09 -12.58
C SER A 170 14.09 -10.14 -11.62
N LYS A 171 13.48 -10.23 -10.45
CA LYS A 171 13.71 -11.28 -9.44
C LYS A 171 12.48 -12.19 -9.26
N LEU A 172 11.41 -11.93 -10.05
CA LEU A 172 10.20 -12.77 -10.11
C LEU A 172 10.43 -14.04 -10.88
#